data_7edb7c235d7e3d7b0cb9dbd7d8a9124b
#
_entry.id   7edb7c235d7e3d7b0cb9dbd7d8a9124b
#
_cell.length_a   1.000
_cell.length_b   1.000
_cell.length_c   1.000
_cell.angle_alpha   90.00
_cell.angle_beta   90.00
_cell.angle_gamma   90.00
#
_symmetry.space_group_name_H-M   'P 1'
#
loop_
_entity.id
_entity.type
_entity.pdbx_description
1 polymer ?
#
loop_
_entity_poly.entity_id
_entity_poly.type
_entity_poly.pdbx_seq_one_letter_code
_entity_poly.pdbx_strand_id
1 'polypeptide(L)'
;MNVIDTKNAPGAIGPYSQAYEANGFVITSGQIPVNPADGTVPEGIAAQAEQSCKNVGAILEAAGTDFTKVLKTTCFLADMGDFAAFNEIYANYFCLLYTSPSP
;
A
#
# COMPACT_ATOMS: atom_id res chain seq x y z
N MET A 1 -21.68 -2.49 0.84
CA MET A 1 -20.24 -2.41 0.53
C MET A 1 -19.96 -1.13 -0.24
N ASN A 2 -18.97 -0.39 0.22
CA ASN A 2 -18.60 0.88 -0.39
C ASN A 2 -17.28 0.73 -1.16
N VAL A 3 -17.26 1.27 -2.38
CA VAL A 3 -16.06 1.32 -3.20
C VAL A 3 -15.26 2.56 -2.81
N ILE A 4 -13.98 2.37 -2.58
CA ILE A 4 -13.05 3.46 -2.26
C ILE A 4 -12.24 3.77 -3.52
N ASP A 5 -12.16 5.05 -3.86
CA ASP A 5 -11.40 5.50 -5.02
C ASP A 5 -10.79 6.87 -4.74
N THR A 6 -9.55 7.08 -5.12
CA THR A 6 -8.85 8.35 -4.93
C THR A 6 -7.88 8.62 -6.07
N LYS A 7 -7.72 9.89 -6.40
CA LYS A 7 -6.72 10.32 -7.39
C LYS A 7 -5.30 10.34 -6.82
N ASN A 8 -5.16 10.21 -5.50
CA ASN A 8 -3.87 10.22 -4.82
C ASN A 8 -3.20 8.85 -4.77
N ALA A 9 -3.81 7.85 -5.39
CA ALA A 9 -3.22 6.53 -5.62
C ALA A 9 -3.46 6.14 -7.08
N PRO A 10 -2.69 5.20 -7.62
CA PRO A 10 -2.88 4.77 -9.01
C PRO A 10 -4.29 4.23 -9.25
N GLY A 11 -4.90 4.64 -10.34
CA GLY A 11 -6.21 4.14 -10.73
C GLY A 11 -6.19 2.64 -11.01
N ALA A 12 -7.31 1.98 -10.76
CA ALA A 12 -7.43 0.56 -11.07
C ALA A 12 -7.34 0.33 -12.58
N ILE A 13 -6.50 -0.64 -12.96
CA ILE A 13 -6.31 -1.01 -14.35
C ILE A 13 -6.99 -2.37 -14.56
N GLY A 14 -8.25 -2.36 -14.89
CA GLY A 14 -9.00 -3.58 -15.09
C GLY A 14 -10.26 -3.63 -14.23
N PRO A 15 -10.91 -4.80 -14.14
CA PRO A 15 -12.21 -4.93 -13.49
C PRO A 15 -12.10 -5.05 -11.96
N TYR A 16 -11.41 -4.12 -11.32
CA TYR A 16 -11.31 -4.11 -9.85
C TYR A 16 -11.27 -2.65 -9.38
N SER A 17 -11.42 -2.46 -8.07
CA SER A 17 -11.36 -1.15 -7.44
C SER A 17 -10.10 -1.03 -6.57
N GLN A 18 -9.73 0.20 -6.20
CA GLN A 18 -8.61 0.43 -5.30
C GLN A 18 -8.84 -0.19 -3.94
N ALA A 19 -10.04 -0.09 -3.41
CA ALA A 19 -10.41 -0.69 -2.13
C ALA A 19 -11.92 -0.79 -1.98
N TYR A 20 -12.33 -1.60 -1.01
CA TYR A 20 -13.73 -1.73 -0.60
C TYR A 20 -13.83 -1.60 0.90
N GLU A 21 -14.91 -0.97 1.36
CA GLU A 21 -15.28 -0.96 2.77
C GLU A 21 -16.52 -1.84 2.95
N ALA A 22 -16.46 -2.79 3.86
CA ALA A 22 -17.57 -3.69 4.17
C ALA A 22 -17.48 -4.14 5.62
N ASN A 23 -18.58 -4.07 6.34
CA ASN A 23 -18.70 -4.55 7.72
C ASN A 23 -17.65 -3.96 8.67
N GLY A 24 -17.28 -2.70 8.45
CA GLY A 24 -16.28 -2.03 9.28
C GLY A 24 -14.83 -2.33 8.91
N PHE A 25 -14.59 -3.06 7.84
CA PHE A 25 -13.24 -3.35 7.34
C PHE A 25 -13.00 -2.66 6.01
N VAL A 26 -11.75 -2.29 5.77
CA VAL A 26 -11.29 -1.80 4.47
C VAL A 26 -10.28 -2.78 3.93
N ILE A 27 -10.51 -3.25 2.71
CA ILE A 27 -9.63 -4.19 2.03
C ILE A 27 -9.15 -3.52 0.75
N THR A 28 -7.83 -3.32 0.63
CA THR A 28 -7.25 -2.68 -0.55
C THR A 28 -6.77 -3.71 -1.56
N SER A 29 -6.81 -3.35 -2.83
CA SER A 29 -6.10 -4.10 -3.85
C SER A 29 -4.60 -3.89 -3.70
N GLY A 30 -3.80 -4.70 -4.36
CA GLY A 30 -2.34 -4.58 -4.32
C GLY A 30 -1.89 -3.23 -4.86
N GLN A 31 -0.98 -2.57 -4.15
CA GLN A 31 -0.44 -1.29 -4.56
C GLN A 31 0.98 -1.45 -5.06
N ILE A 32 1.15 -1.22 -6.35
CA ILE A 32 2.47 -1.21 -6.99
C ILE A 32 3.09 0.19 -6.86
N PRO A 33 4.41 0.33 -7.03
CA PRO A 33 5.09 1.62 -6.80
C PRO A 33 4.95 2.60 -7.97
N VAL A 34 3.73 2.85 -8.41
CA VAL A 34 3.45 3.82 -9.48
C VAL A 34 3.07 5.15 -8.85
N ASN A 35 3.75 6.22 -9.30
CA ASN A 35 3.40 7.57 -8.88
C ASN A 35 2.10 7.98 -9.58
N PRO A 36 1.02 8.27 -8.84
CA PRO A 36 -0.26 8.59 -9.46
C PRO A 36 -0.28 9.93 -10.21
N ALA A 37 0.69 10.81 -9.95
CA ALA A 37 0.74 12.12 -10.59
C ALA A 37 1.24 12.02 -12.04
N ASP A 38 2.17 11.12 -12.33
CA ASP A 38 2.82 11.06 -13.65
C ASP A 38 2.94 9.64 -14.24
N GLY A 39 2.53 8.62 -13.51
CA GLY A 39 2.57 7.24 -13.97
C GLY A 39 3.96 6.61 -13.96
N THR A 40 4.94 7.26 -13.36
CA THR A 40 6.31 6.73 -13.32
C THR A 40 6.51 5.77 -12.16
N VAL A 41 7.50 4.89 -12.30
CA VAL A 41 7.93 3.98 -11.24
C VAL A 41 9.35 4.41 -10.83
N PRO A 42 9.57 4.72 -9.55
CA PRO A 42 10.91 5.13 -9.11
C PRO A 42 11.89 3.97 -9.17
N GLU A 43 13.17 4.29 -9.24
CA GLU A 43 14.23 3.30 -9.26
C GLU A 43 14.68 2.97 -7.84
N GLY A 44 14.99 1.70 -7.62
CA GLY A 44 15.53 1.21 -6.36
C GLY A 44 14.45 0.80 -5.38
N ILE A 45 14.78 -0.20 -4.57
CA ILE A 45 13.82 -0.80 -3.64
C ILE A 45 13.32 0.19 -2.59
N ALA A 46 14.18 1.08 -2.09
CA ALA A 46 13.76 2.03 -1.06
C ALA A 46 12.72 3.01 -1.61
N ALA A 47 12.97 3.56 -2.80
CA ALA A 47 12.04 4.51 -3.43
C ALA A 47 10.73 3.82 -3.84
N GLN A 48 10.81 2.58 -4.31
CA GLN A 48 9.64 1.80 -4.68
C GLN A 48 8.79 1.47 -3.45
N ALA A 49 9.42 1.04 -2.37
CA ALA A 49 8.71 0.76 -1.11
C ALA A 49 8.02 2.01 -0.59
N GLU A 50 8.70 3.15 -0.63
CA GLU A 50 8.14 4.43 -0.21
C GLU A 50 6.90 4.78 -1.05
N GLN A 51 6.98 4.63 -2.35
CA GLN A 51 5.85 4.95 -3.24
C GLN A 51 4.66 4.03 -3.01
N SER A 52 4.91 2.73 -2.87
CA SER A 52 3.81 1.78 -2.58
C SER A 52 3.14 2.10 -1.24
N CYS A 53 3.92 2.42 -0.21
CA CYS A 53 3.37 2.79 1.09
C CYS A 53 2.56 4.09 1.01
N LYS A 54 3.02 5.07 0.26
CA LYS A 54 2.26 6.31 0.03
C LYS A 54 0.94 6.04 -0.67
N ASN A 55 0.93 5.13 -1.64
CA ASN A 55 -0.29 4.78 -2.36
C ASN A 55 -1.30 4.10 -1.42
N VAL A 56 -0.85 3.20 -0.56
CA VAL A 56 -1.70 2.59 0.45
C VAL A 56 -2.24 3.67 1.41
N GLY A 57 -1.38 4.56 1.86
CA GLY A 57 -1.77 5.65 2.77
C GLY A 57 -2.85 6.55 2.18
N ALA A 58 -2.75 6.86 0.90
CA ALA A 58 -3.75 7.67 0.20
C ALA A 58 -5.12 6.97 0.18
N ILE A 59 -5.13 5.66 -0.04
CA ILE A 59 -6.37 4.88 -0.04
C ILE A 59 -6.95 4.82 1.37
N LEU A 60 -6.12 4.61 2.39
CA LEU A 60 -6.58 4.58 3.78
C LEU A 60 -7.19 5.92 4.17
N GLU A 61 -6.56 7.02 3.78
CA GLU A 61 -7.09 8.37 4.04
C GLU A 61 -8.44 8.58 3.34
N ALA A 62 -8.55 8.15 2.09
CA ALA A 62 -9.83 8.24 1.36
C ALA A 62 -10.91 7.39 2.02
N ALA A 63 -10.54 6.33 2.71
CA ALA A 63 -11.48 5.48 3.46
C ALA A 63 -11.77 6.01 4.86
N GLY A 64 -11.13 7.11 5.27
CA GLY A 64 -11.34 7.69 6.59
C GLY A 64 -10.57 7.01 7.71
N THR A 65 -9.48 6.34 7.40
CA THR A 65 -8.65 5.64 8.37
C THR A 65 -7.17 5.98 8.16
N ASP A 66 -6.28 5.26 8.83
CA ASP A 66 -4.85 5.49 8.73
C ASP A 66 -4.06 4.21 9.05
N PHE A 67 -2.73 4.30 8.98
CA PHE A 67 -1.85 3.15 9.18
C PHE A 67 -1.96 2.52 10.58
N THR A 68 -2.37 3.28 11.59
CA THR A 68 -2.45 2.74 12.96
C THR A 68 -3.56 1.72 13.14
N LYS A 69 -4.48 1.66 12.19
CA LYS A 69 -5.63 0.76 12.24
C LYS A 69 -5.53 -0.43 11.27
N VAL A 70 -4.37 -0.59 10.64
CA VAL A 70 -4.14 -1.71 9.74
C VAL A 70 -3.97 -2.99 10.56
N LEU A 71 -4.70 -4.03 10.18
CA LEU A 71 -4.67 -5.32 10.86
C LEU A 71 -3.69 -6.30 10.23
N LYS A 72 -3.54 -6.22 8.91
CA LYS A 72 -2.72 -7.17 8.18
C LYS A 72 -2.32 -6.57 6.84
N THR A 73 -1.11 -6.86 6.41
CA THR A 73 -0.65 -6.59 5.04
C THR A 73 0.01 -7.83 4.47
N THR A 74 0.13 -7.86 3.15
CA THR A 74 0.89 -8.89 2.44
C THR A 74 1.82 -8.16 1.48
N CYS A 75 3.11 -8.52 1.52
CA CYS A 75 4.13 -7.88 0.69
C CYS A 75 4.82 -8.91 -0.17
N PHE A 76 5.00 -8.59 -1.44
CA PHE A 76 5.70 -9.45 -2.40
C PHE A 76 6.95 -8.72 -2.89
N LEU A 77 8.10 -9.39 -2.82
CA LEU A 77 9.36 -8.88 -3.30
C LEU A 77 9.88 -9.78 -4.42
N ALA A 78 10.38 -9.17 -5.49
CA ALA A 78 10.96 -9.93 -6.59
C ALA A 78 12.31 -10.57 -6.18
N ASP A 79 13.04 -9.91 -5.28
CA ASP A 79 14.34 -10.38 -4.80
C ASP A 79 14.34 -10.29 -3.27
N MET A 80 14.52 -11.41 -2.61
CA MET A 80 14.59 -11.47 -1.15
C MET A 80 15.82 -10.74 -0.59
N GLY A 81 16.85 -10.50 -1.41
CA GLY A 81 17.96 -9.65 -1.02
C GLY A 81 17.56 -8.21 -0.70
N ASP A 82 16.42 -7.78 -1.19
CA ASP A 82 15.88 -6.43 -0.93
C ASP A 82 15.07 -6.34 0.37
N PHE A 83 14.91 -7.45 1.10
CA PHE A 83 14.03 -7.48 2.26
C PHE A 83 14.43 -6.47 3.35
N ALA A 84 15.72 -6.37 3.66
CA ALA A 84 16.17 -5.47 4.71
C ALA A 84 15.88 -4.01 4.37
N ALA A 85 16.17 -3.61 3.14
CA ALA A 85 15.92 -2.23 2.68
C ALA A 85 14.42 -1.94 2.62
N PHE A 86 13.63 -2.90 2.11
CA PHE A 86 12.18 -2.77 2.09
C PHE A 86 11.61 -2.63 3.50
N ASN A 87 12.06 -3.49 4.41
CA ASN A 87 11.52 -3.53 5.77
C ASN A 87 11.80 -2.24 6.55
N GLU A 88 12.94 -1.61 6.29
CA GLU A 88 13.28 -0.33 6.91
C GLU A 88 12.27 0.74 6.53
N ILE A 89 11.90 0.83 5.25
CA ILE A 89 10.89 1.78 4.80
C ILE A 89 9.50 1.38 5.30
N TYR A 90 9.15 0.10 5.21
CA TYR A 90 7.88 -0.43 5.66
C TYR A 90 7.63 -0.09 7.14
N ALA A 91 8.64 -0.23 7.98
CA ALA A 91 8.51 0.05 9.41
C ALA A 91 8.17 1.51 9.70
N ASN A 92 8.55 2.45 8.84
CA ASN A 92 8.21 3.85 9.01
C ASN A 92 6.71 4.12 8.85
N TYR A 93 6.01 3.26 8.10
CA TYR A 93 4.57 3.39 7.88
C TYR A 93 3.75 2.49 8.79
N PHE A 94 4.28 1.30 9.09
CA PHE A 94 3.56 0.25 9.83
C PHE A 94 4.25 -0.09 11.14
N CYS A 95 4.85 0.89 11.79
CA CYS A 95 5.71 0.68 12.96
C CYS A 95 4.99 0.06 14.16
N LEU A 96 3.67 0.13 14.22
CA LEU A 96 2.88 -0.43 15.31
C LEU A 96 2.34 -1.81 15.03
N LEU A 97 2.66 -2.39 13.88
CA LEU A 97 2.21 -3.73 13.53
C LEU A 97 3.18 -4.77 14.04
N TYR A 98 2.67 -5.68 14.88
CA TYR A 98 3.45 -6.80 15.37
C TYR A 98 3.31 -8.05 14.52
N THR A 99 2.37 -8.05 13.60
CA THR A 99 2.01 -9.22 12.79
C THR A 99 2.24 -8.97 11.31
N SER A 100 3.37 -8.38 10.99
CA SER A 100 3.77 -8.24 9.61
C SER A 100 3.95 -9.64 9.01
N PRO A 101 3.37 -9.93 7.84
CA PRO A 101 3.55 -11.24 7.24
C PRO A 101 5.00 -11.45 6.85
N SER A 102 5.44 -12.68 6.94
CA SER A 102 6.75 -13.05 6.43
C SER A 102 6.74 -12.92 4.91
N PRO A 103 7.83 -12.46 4.34
CA PRO A 103 7.97 -12.42 2.89
C PRO A 103 7.93 -13.81 2.29
#